data_dc6c969ee57fdabe36e36030e9ed2a8a
#
_entry.id   dc6c969ee57fdabe36e36030e9ed2a8a
#
_cell.length_a   1.000
_cell.length_b   1.000
_cell.length_c   1.000
_cell.angle_alpha   90.00
_cell.angle_beta   90.00
_cell.angle_gamma   90.00
#
_symmetry.space_group_name_H-M   'P 1'
#
loop_
_entity.id
_entity.type
_entity.pdbx_description
1 polymer ?
#
loop_
_entity_poly.entity_id
_entity_poly.type
_entity_poly.pdbx_seq_one_letter_code
_entity_poly.pdbx_strand_id
1 'polypeptide(L)'
;MIGLDTNVIVRYLTQDDPKQSPIATRLMEKTLSSEVPGFISLVVLAEVVSVLVSLYTVDRAGVGEVVTGLLTTEQLRVESAELVWRAKRRYEASKADFSDALVAECAVAAGCKRSVTFDRTAAATSGFELPT
;
A
#
# COMPACT_ATOMS: atom_id res chain seq x y z
N MET A 1 12.41 -15.82 -0.80
CA MET A 1 11.85 -14.45 -0.85
C MET A 1 12.71 -13.48 -0.06
N ILE A 2 12.74 -12.24 -0.50
CA ILE A 2 13.50 -11.18 0.18
C ILE A 2 12.50 -10.13 0.66
N GLY A 3 12.48 -9.89 1.98
CA GLY A 3 11.61 -8.85 2.53
C GLY A 3 12.11 -7.46 2.16
N LEU A 4 11.21 -6.59 1.72
CA LEU A 4 11.56 -5.22 1.30
C LEU A 4 11.04 -4.23 2.34
N ASP A 5 11.91 -3.29 2.72
CA ASP A 5 11.50 -2.20 3.61
C ASP A 5 10.95 -1.04 2.80
N THR A 6 10.25 -0.15 3.47
CA THR A 6 9.59 1.01 2.87
C THR A 6 10.53 1.86 2.02
N ASN A 7 11.70 2.19 2.55
CA ASN A 7 12.62 3.09 1.84
C ASN A 7 13.18 2.48 0.55
N VAL A 8 13.34 1.17 0.48
CA VAL A 8 13.78 0.49 -0.76
C VAL A 8 12.76 0.71 -1.86
N ILE A 9 11.48 0.52 -1.53
CA ILE A 9 10.38 0.69 -2.50
C ILE A 9 10.25 2.16 -2.90
N VAL A 10 10.28 3.07 -1.93
CA VAL A 10 10.16 4.51 -2.21
C VAL A 10 11.31 4.99 -3.09
N ARG A 11 12.56 4.57 -2.78
CA ARG A 11 13.72 4.95 -3.60
C ARG A 11 13.61 4.44 -5.02
N TYR A 12 13.08 3.25 -5.20
CA TYR A 12 12.84 2.70 -6.53
C TYR A 12 11.78 3.50 -7.30
N LEU A 13 10.66 3.79 -6.64
CA LEU A 13 9.54 4.46 -7.28
C LEU A 13 9.83 5.93 -7.61
N THR A 14 10.56 6.63 -6.76
CA THR A 14 10.76 8.08 -6.90
C THR A 14 12.02 8.47 -7.64
N GLN A 15 13.03 7.62 -7.63
CA GLN A 15 14.32 7.82 -8.34
C GLN A 15 14.99 9.16 -8.00
N ASP A 16 14.82 9.66 -6.79
CA ASP A 16 15.29 10.98 -6.38
C ASP A 16 16.56 10.97 -5.51
N ASP A 17 17.08 9.79 -5.18
CA ASP A 17 18.29 9.68 -4.38
C ASP A 17 19.43 9.15 -5.26
N PRO A 18 20.52 9.94 -5.47
CA PRO A 18 21.57 9.57 -6.41
C PRO A 18 22.38 8.35 -5.97
N LYS A 19 22.35 7.98 -4.69
CA LYS A 19 23.06 6.80 -4.17
C LYS A 19 22.16 5.60 -4.01
N GLN A 20 20.98 5.79 -3.39
CA GLN A 20 20.10 4.70 -3.04
C GLN A 20 19.21 4.23 -4.19
N SER A 21 18.74 5.15 -5.03
CA SER A 21 17.85 4.77 -6.14
C SER A 21 18.48 3.81 -7.14
N PRO A 22 19.77 3.99 -7.56
CA PRO A 22 20.40 2.99 -8.42
C PRO A 22 20.54 1.62 -7.77
N ILE A 23 20.78 1.57 -6.44
CA ILE A 23 20.88 0.30 -5.72
C ILE A 23 19.51 -0.37 -5.67
N ALA A 24 18.46 0.40 -5.35
CA ALA A 24 17.08 -0.11 -5.34
C ALA A 24 16.66 -0.62 -6.73
N THR A 25 17.00 0.11 -7.78
CA THR A 25 16.70 -0.29 -9.16
C THR A 25 17.37 -1.62 -9.49
N ARG A 26 18.66 -1.79 -9.13
CA ARG A 26 19.36 -3.04 -9.40
C ARG A 26 18.73 -4.20 -8.64
N LEU A 27 18.36 -3.99 -7.38
CA LEU A 27 17.66 -5.00 -6.60
C LEU A 27 16.36 -5.41 -7.29
N MET A 28 15.52 -4.43 -7.61
CA MET A 28 14.19 -4.69 -8.16
C MET A 28 14.23 -5.30 -9.56
N GLU A 29 15.16 -4.86 -10.41
CA GLU A 29 15.17 -5.25 -11.82
C GLU A 29 16.15 -6.36 -12.16
N LYS A 30 17.17 -6.59 -11.33
CA LYS A 30 18.21 -7.58 -11.62
C LYS A 30 18.31 -8.69 -10.59
N THR A 31 18.11 -8.40 -9.31
CA THR A 31 18.26 -9.38 -8.24
C THR A 31 16.98 -10.17 -8.01
N LEU A 32 15.83 -9.47 -7.93
CA LEU A 32 14.55 -10.13 -7.73
C LEU A 32 14.05 -10.79 -9.01
N SER A 33 13.35 -11.89 -8.84
CA SER A 33 12.75 -12.65 -9.94
C SER A 33 11.47 -13.32 -9.45
N SER A 34 10.75 -13.98 -10.35
CA SER A 34 9.58 -14.76 -9.95
C SER A 34 9.95 -15.95 -9.05
N GLU A 35 11.21 -16.45 -9.15
CA GLU A 35 11.71 -17.55 -8.31
C GLU A 35 12.23 -17.06 -6.96
N VAL A 36 12.80 -15.85 -6.92
CA VAL A 36 13.27 -15.20 -5.69
C VAL A 36 12.60 -13.82 -5.61
N PRO A 37 11.31 -13.77 -5.28
CA PRO A 37 10.58 -12.51 -5.30
C PRO A 37 10.85 -11.65 -4.07
N GLY A 38 10.53 -10.37 -4.19
CA GLY A 38 10.49 -9.43 -3.08
C GLY A 38 9.14 -9.51 -2.37
N PHE A 39 9.16 -9.50 -1.05
CA PHE A 39 7.96 -9.52 -0.23
C PHE A 39 7.65 -8.14 0.33
N ILE A 40 6.40 -7.72 0.17
CA ILE A 40 5.89 -6.44 0.69
C ILE A 40 4.78 -6.75 1.68
N SER A 41 5.03 -6.46 2.96
CA SER A 41 4.01 -6.63 4.01
C SER A 41 2.95 -5.55 3.92
N LEU A 42 1.79 -5.78 4.55
CA LEU A 42 0.75 -4.76 4.64
C LEU A 42 1.23 -3.52 5.37
N VAL A 43 2.07 -3.69 6.39
CA VAL A 43 2.67 -2.56 7.12
C VAL A 43 3.53 -1.71 6.20
N VAL A 44 4.40 -2.34 5.41
CA VAL A 44 5.26 -1.64 4.46
C VAL A 44 4.43 -0.96 3.38
N LEU A 45 3.42 -1.64 2.85
CA LEU A 45 2.55 -1.04 1.83
C LEU A 45 1.87 0.23 2.35
N ALA A 46 1.34 0.19 3.57
CA ALA A 46 0.71 1.36 4.19
C ALA A 46 1.71 2.51 4.35
N GLU A 47 2.94 2.21 4.79
CA GLU A 47 3.99 3.21 4.93
C GLU A 47 4.41 3.81 3.58
N VAL A 48 4.56 2.99 2.55
CA VAL A 48 4.92 3.45 1.21
C VAL A 48 3.90 4.47 0.71
N VAL A 49 2.61 4.13 0.80
CA VAL A 49 1.55 5.05 0.36
C VAL A 49 1.57 6.32 1.19
N SER A 50 1.71 6.22 2.50
CA SER A 50 1.75 7.37 3.40
C SER A 50 2.90 8.32 3.05
N VAL A 51 4.09 7.79 2.79
CA VAL A 51 5.26 8.58 2.40
C VAL A 51 5.03 9.26 1.04
N LEU A 52 4.50 8.53 0.06
CA LEU A 52 4.24 9.10 -1.27
C LEU A 52 3.23 10.24 -1.20
N VAL A 53 2.18 10.10 -0.41
CA VAL A 53 1.17 11.15 -0.26
C VAL A 53 1.73 12.35 0.49
N SER A 54 2.41 12.14 1.62
CA SER A 54 2.82 13.24 2.49
C SER A 54 4.09 13.95 2.03
N LEU A 55 5.07 13.24 1.46
CA LEU A 55 6.35 13.82 1.07
C LEU A 55 6.49 14.06 -0.43
N TYR A 56 5.75 13.35 -1.26
CA TYR A 56 5.84 13.48 -2.72
C TYR A 56 4.55 13.99 -3.35
N THR A 57 3.56 14.33 -2.53
CA THR A 57 2.27 14.88 -2.98
C THR A 57 1.58 14.06 -4.08
N VAL A 58 1.72 12.74 -4.01
CA VAL A 58 1.05 11.83 -4.94
C VAL A 58 -0.45 11.91 -4.68
N ASP A 59 -1.23 12.10 -5.74
CA ASP A 59 -2.68 12.22 -5.63
C ASP A 59 -3.37 10.85 -5.56
N ARG A 60 -4.69 10.84 -5.41
CA ARG A 60 -5.44 9.60 -5.25
C ARG A 60 -5.30 8.67 -6.46
N ALA A 61 -5.34 9.21 -7.66
CA ALA A 61 -5.14 8.42 -8.88
C ALA A 61 -3.74 7.83 -8.92
N GLY A 62 -2.73 8.60 -8.53
CA GLY A 62 -1.34 8.14 -8.46
C GLY A 62 -1.16 7.02 -7.44
N VAL A 63 -1.80 7.11 -6.27
CA VAL A 63 -1.79 6.04 -5.28
C VAL A 63 -2.37 4.75 -5.87
N GLY A 64 -3.51 4.86 -6.56
CA GLY A 64 -4.12 3.70 -7.21
C GLY A 64 -3.20 3.06 -8.23
N GLU A 65 -2.49 3.85 -9.02
CA GLU A 65 -1.53 3.35 -10.00
C GLU A 65 -0.34 2.64 -9.33
N VAL A 66 0.20 3.21 -8.25
CA VAL A 66 1.29 2.60 -7.50
C VAL A 66 0.87 1.25 -6.92
N VAL A 67 -0.28 1.21 -6.26
CA VAL A 67 -0.78 -0.03 -5.64
C VAL A 67 -1.01 -1.10 -6.70
N THR A 68 -1.64 -0.76 -7.81
CA THR A 68 -1.84 -1.69 -8.93
C THR A 68 -0.48 -2.17 -9.47
N GLY A 69 0.48 -1.26 -9.64
CA GLY A 69 1.81 -1.60 -10.13
C GLY A 69 2.52 -2.61 -9.22
N LEU A 70 2.47 -2.39 -7.91
CA LEU A 70 3.08 -3.33 -6.96
C LEU A 70 2.38 -4.69 -6.96
N LEU A 71 1.05 -4.70 -7.06
CA LEU A 71 0.28 -5.94 -7.10
C LEU A 71 0.48 -6.76 -8.38
N THR A 72 0.82 -6.10 -9.49
CA THR A 72 0.94 -6.76 -10.80
C THR A 72 2.38 -6.98 -11.25
N THR A 73 3.36 -6.59 -10.45
CA THR A 73 4.77 -6.82 -10.77
C THR A 73 5.16 -8.27 -10.47
N GLU A 74 5.66 -8.98 -11.48
CA GLU A 74 5.91 -10.42 -11.41
C GLU A 74 6.89 -10.81 -10.30
N GLN A 75 7.94 -10.02 -10.08
CA GLN A 75 8.96 -10.32 -9.07
C GLN A 75 8.60 -9.84 -7.67
N LEU A 76 7.36 -9.38 -7.43
CA LEU A 76 6.91 -8.94 -6.12
C LEU A 76 5.77 -9.82 -5.62
N ARG A 77 5.74 -9.99 -4.30
CA ARG A 77 4.63 -10.66 -3.60
C ARG A 77 4.12 -9.73 -2.51
N VAL A 78 2.92 -9.21 -2.69
CA VAL A 78 2.26 -8.38 -1.69
C VAL A 78 1.49 -9.27 -0.74
N GLU A 79 1.67 -9.07 0.56
CA GLU A 79 0.97 -9.82 1.60
C GLU A 79 -0.55 -9.63 1.43
N SER A 80 -1.30 -10.75 1.49
CA SER A 80 -2.76 -10.73 1.37
C SER A 80 -3.22 -9.92 0.15
N ALA A 81 -2.70 -10.23 -1.03
CA ALA A 81 -2.94 -9.47 -2.25
C ALA A 81 -4.43 -9.23 -2.52
N GLU A 82 -5.28 -10.24 -2.27
CA GLU A 82 -6.72 -10.11 -2.45
C GLU A 82 -7.34 -9.04 -1.55
N LEU A 83 -6.88 -8.97 -0.30
CA LEU A 83 -7.30 -7.95 0.65
C LEU A 83 -6.88 -6.55 0.14
N VAL A 84 -5.67 -6.45 -0.42
CA VAL A 84 -5.16 -5.19 -0.96
C VAL A 84 -5.99 -4.75 -2.17
N TRP A 85 -6.37 -5.68 -3.06
CA TRP A 85 -7.28 -5.35 -4.16
C TRP A 85 -8.62 -4.80 -3.66
N ARG A 86 -9.19 -5.40 -2.60
CA ARG A 86 -10.44 -4.91 -2.00
C ARG A 86 -10.24 -3.54 -1.36
N ALA A 87 -9.12 -3.34 -0.66
CA ALA A 87 -8.81 -2.04 -0.06
C ALA A 87 -8.67 -0.94 -1.13
N LYS A 88 -8.04 -1.27 -2.25
CA LYS A 88 -7.92 -0.33 -3.38
C LYS A 88 -9.29 0.08 -3.91
N ARG A 89 -10.19 -0.87 -4.11
CA ARG A 89 -11.55 -0.58 -4.56
C ARG A 89 -12.31 0.30 -3.56
N ARG A 90 -12.19 -0.02 -2.27
CA ARG A 90 -12.80 0.79 -1.21
C ARG A 90 -12.25 2.20 -1.20
N TYR A 91 -10.94 2.34 -1.35
CA TYR A 91 -10.26 3.63 -1.42
C TYR A 91 -10.77 4.46 -2.59
N GLU A 92 -10.89 3.87 -3.75
CA GLU A 92 -11.36 4.55 -4.96
C GLU A 92 -12.83 4.97 -4.88
N ALA A 93 -13.63 4.26 -4.10
CA ALA A 93 -15.05 4.53 -3.94
C ALA A 93 -15.36 5.47 -2.76
N SER A 94 -14.35 5.94 -2.03
CA SER A 94 -14.54 6.76 -0.82
C SER A 94 -13.60 7.95 -0.79
N LYS A 95 -13.73 8.78 0.26
CA LYS A 95 -12.83 9.91 0.52
C LYS A 95 -11.81 9.60 1.62
N ALA A 96 -11.88 8.43 2.24
CA ALA A 96 -10.93 8.01 3.26
C ALA A 96 -9.55 7.77 2.64
N ASP A 97 -8.51 7.78 3.46
CA ASP A 97 -7.17 7.50 2.96
C ASP A 97 -6.96 6.00 2.76
N PHE A 98 -5.83 5.63 2.13
CA PHE A 98 -5.57 4.24 1.81
C PHE A 98 -5.34 3.39 3.06
N SER A 99 -4.71 3.96 4.11
CA SER A 99 -4.51 3.26 5.38
C SER A 99 -5.84 2.90 6.03
N ASP A 100 -6.82 3.83 5.99
CA ASP A 100 -8.17 3.53 6.50
C ASP A 100 -8.82 2.40 5.72
N ALA A 101 -8.68 2.38 4.40
CA ALA A 101 -9.21 1.31 3.57
C ALA A 101 -8.58 -0.05 3.93
N LEU A 102 -7.26 -0.07 4.18
CA LEU A 102 -6.58 -1.28 4.62
C LEU A 102 -7.07 -1.74 6.00
N VAL A 103 -7.21 -0.81 6.95
CA VAL A 103 -7.71 -1.14 8.29
C VAL A 103 -9.11 -1.74 8.21
N ALA A 104 -9.99 -1.15 7.41
CA ALA A 104 -11.35 -1.66 7.22
C ALA A 104 -11.35 -3.08 6.66
N GLU A 105 -10.55 -3.34 5.62
CA GLU A 105 -10.48 -4.65 5.00
C GLU A 105 -9.81 -5.70 5.90
N CYS A 106 -8.83 -5.30 6.69
CA CYS A 106 -8.24 -6.20 7.69
C CYS A 106 -9.27 -6.61 8.74
N ALA A 107 -10.10 -5.67 9.18
CA ALA A 107 -11.16 -5.96 10.14
C ALA A 107 -12.20 -6.93 9.57
N VAL A 108 -12.62 -6.71 8.31
CA VAL A 108 -13.54 -7.62 7.62
C VAL A 108 -12.93 -9.02 7.52
N ALA A 109 -11.67 -9.11 7.11
CA ALA A 109 -10.97 -10.39 6.97
C ALA A 109 -10.83 -11.13 8.29
N ALA A 110 -10.73 -10.40 9.41
CA ALA A 110 -10.67 -10.98 10.75
C ALA A 110 -12.04 -11.40 11.30
N GLY A 111 -13.12 -11.11 10.58
CA GLY A 111 -14.47 -11.46 11.01
C GLY A 111 -15.19 -10.40 11.82
N CYS A 112 -14.67 -9.17 11.83
CA CYS A 112 -15.33 -8.07 12.55
C CYS A 112 -16.61 -7.67 11.82
N LYS A 113 -17.69 -7.50 12.59
CA LYS A 113 -18.98 -7.09 12.04
C LYS A 113 -19.03 -5.60 11.73
N ARG A 114 -18.23 -4.81 12.45
CA ARG A 114 -18.13 -3.37 12.25
C ARG A 114 -16.74 -2.90 12.66
N SER A 115 -16.36 -1.73 12.15
CA SER A 115 -15.15 -1.03 12.54
C SER A 115 -15.55 0.34 13.07
N VAL A 116 -14.88 0.81 14.11
CA VAL A 116 -15.20 2.10 14.72
C VAL A 116 -14.02 3.03 14.62
N THR A 117 -14.31 4.32 14.50
CA THR A 117 -13.30 5.37 14.38
C THR A 117 -13.84 6.68 14.92
N PHE A 118 -12.95 7.56 15.35
CA PHE A 118 -13.32 8.96 15.65
C PHE A 118 -13.16 9.87 14.43
N ASP A 119 -12.56 9.37 13.35
CA ASP A 119 -12.41 10.14 12.11
C ASP A 119 -13.73 10.18 11.35
N ARG A 120 -14.32 11.40 11.24
CA ARG A 120 -15.63 11.57 10.62
C ARG A 120 -15.62 11.28 9.12
N THR A 121 -14.50 11.56 8.44
CA THR A 121 -14.38 11.26 7.02
C THR A 121 -14.38 9.75 6.79
N ALA A 122 -13.61 9.02 7.57
CA ALA A 122 -13.58 7.56 7.49
C ALA A 122 -14.94 6.97 7.83
N ALA A 123 -15.58 7.45 8.90
CA ALA A 123 -16.91 6.97 9.32
C ALA A 123 -17.97 7.19 8.24
N ALA A 124 -17.87 8.29 7.51
CA ALA A 124 -18.86 8.62 6.47
C ALA A 124 -18.68 7.83 5.19
N THR A 125 -17.46 7.39 4.85
CA THR A 125 -17.16 6.97 3.47
C THR A 125 -16.46 5.62 3.33
N SER A 126 -15.92 5.02 4.39
CA SER A 126 -15.07 3.84 4.25
C SER A 126 -15.54 2.59 5.02
N GLY A 127 -16.81 2.57 5.43
CA GLY A 127 -17.35 1.42 6.15
C GLY A 127 -17.04 1.40 7.64
N PHE A 128 -16.49 2.48 8.15
CA PHE A 128 -16.38 2.69 9.60
C PHE A 128 -17.62 3.38 10.14
N GLU A 129 -17.78 3.36 11.45
CA GLU A 129 -18.79 4.13 12.14
C GLU A 129 -18.19 4.78 13.39
N LEU A 130 -18.81 5.85 13.85
CA LEU A 130 -18.39 6.49 15.10
C LEU A 130 -18.82 5.63 16.29
N PRO A 131 -18.00 5.57 17.36
CA PRO A 131 -18.43 4.85 18.59
C PRO A 131 -19.65 5.53 19.19
N THR A 132 -20.51 4.73 19.78
CA THR A 132 -21.70 5.23 20.46
C THR A 132 -21.58 5.07 21.96
#